data_c221d93c173f0ce59a15e4cd8106d8f9
#
_entry.id   c221d93c173f0ce59a15e4cd8106d8f9
#
_cell.length_a   1.000
_cell.length_b   1.000
_cell.length_c   1.000
_cell.angle_alpha   90.00
_cell.angle_beta   90.00
_cell.angle_gamma   90.00
#
_symmetry.space_group_name_H-M   'P 1'
#
loop_
_entity.id
_entity.type
_entity.pdbx_description
1 polymer ?
#
loop_
_entity_poly.entity_id
_entity_poly.type
_entity_poly.pdbx_seq_one_letter_code
_entity_poly.pdbx_strand_id
1 'polypeptide(L)'
;VQECIERHGKTPPVYLADLGLFDVPTTADHCVWLTDEDRSVLAEKGVFVACCPASNAKLGSGIADIKAMKAAGITLTLGTDGVASNNNHNMFQDLYLLALMQRAGDANPVSLSAEELIGIATRNGALSQGRVDCGRMQVGARADLTMLDIDTPWMQPVHTMAENLIYSAQGSDVVLTMVDGTILYE
;
A
#
# COMPACT_ATOMS: atom_id res chain seq x y z
N VAL A 1 -14.42 -0.82 -15.57
CA VAL A 1 -13.70 -1.65 -16.56
C VAL A 1 -14.61 -1.90 -17.75
N GLN A 2 -15.76 -2.53 -17.56
CA GLN A 2 -16.66 -2.95 -18.64
C GLN A 2 -17.06 -1.78 -19.56
N GLU A 3 -17.44 -0.63 -19.01
CA GLU A 3 -17.81 0.56 -19.79
C GLU A 3 -16.66 1.08 -20.67
N CYS A 4 -15.42 1.00 -20.20
CA CYS A 4 -14.24 1.39 -20.97
C CYS A 4 -14.04 0.44 -22.17
N ILE A 5 -14.20 -0.86 -21.92
CA ILE A 5 -14.10 -1.87 -22.99
C ILE A 5 -15.20 -1.64 -24.06
N GLU A 6 -16.43 -1.37 -23.66
CA GLU A 6 -17.53 -1.11 -24.57
C GLU A 6 -17.32 0.15 -25.42
N ARG A 7 -16.74 1.21 -24.82
CA ARG A 7 -16.50 2.49 -25.51
C ARG A 7 -15.23 2.51 -26.36
N HIS A 8 -14.18 1.87 -25.90
CA HIS A 8 -12.83 2.03 -26.45
C HIS A 8 -12.20 0.72 -26.92
N GLY A 9 -12.86 -0.43 -26.71
CA GLY A 9 -12.32 -1.75 -27.06
C GLY A 9 -11.12 -2.20 -26.21
N LYS A 10 -10.82 -1.50 -25.11
CA LYS A 10 -9.65 -1.68 -24.26
C LYS A 10 -10.00 -1.53 -22.77
N THR A 11 -9.22 -2.19 -21.92
CA THR A 11 -9.28 -1.96 -20.47
C THR A 11 -8.75 -0.57 -20.13
N PRO A 12 -9.11 0.01 -18.97
CA PRO A 12 -8.63 1.34 -18.58
C PRO A 12 -7.11 1.50 -18.60
N PRO A 13 -6.29 0.57 -18.04
CA PRO A 13 -4.84 0.72 -18.06
C PRO A 13 -4.27 0.73 -19.48
N VAL A 14 -4.70 -0.17 -20.34
CA VAL A 14 -4.24 -0.23 -21.75
C VAL A 14 -4.66 1.02 -22.50
N TYR A 15 -5.90 1.47 -22.33
CA TYR A 15 -6.39 2.69 -22.97
C TYR A 15 -5.63 3.94 -22.55
N LEU A 16 -5.36 4.08 -21.24
CA LEU A 16 -4.63 5.23 -20.70
C LEU A 16 -3.15 5.24 -21.11
N ALA A 17 -2.56 4.04 -21.23
CA ALA A 17 -1.19 3.90 -21.73
C ALA A 17 -1.07 4.37 -23.19
N ASP A 18 -2.03 4.01 -24.05
CA ASP A 18 -2.06 4.47 -25.45
C ASP A 18 -2.19 6.00 -25.58
N LEU A 19 -2.84 6.64 -24.61
CA LEU A 19 -2.94 8.10 -24.55
C LEU A 19 -1.67 8.77 -23.98
N GLY A 20 -0.65 7.99 -23.59
CA GLY A 20 0.60 8.49 -23.01
C GLY A 20 0.47 8.95 -21.56
N LEU A 21 -0.61 8.60 -20.85
CA LEU A 21 -0.80 9.03 -19.46
C LEU A 21 0.30 8.50 -18.53
N PHE A 22 0.86 7.34 -18.85
CA PHE A 22 1.92 6.71 -18.06
C PHE A 22 3.34 7.04 -18.52
N ASP A 23 3.52 8.04 -19.38
CA ASP A 23 4.83 8.53 -19.80
C ASP A 23 5.43 9.51 -18.77
N VAL A 24 4.69 9.79 -17.71
CA VAL A 24 5.10 10.56 -16.52
C VAL A 24 4.97 9.68 -15.26
N PRO A 25 5.71 9.99 -14.18
CA PRO A 25 5.56 9.26 -12.92
C PRO A 25 4.09 9.22 -12.47
N THR A 26 3.54 8.03 -12.34
CA THR A 26 2.11 7.82 -12.09
C THR A 26 1.90 6.83 -10.96
N THR A 27 0.90 7.09 -10.12
CA THR A 27 0.34 6.13 -9.16
C THR A 27 -1.10 5.85 -9.54
N ALA A 28 -1.45 4.60 -9.69
CA ALA A 28 -2.81 4.13 -9.91
C ALA A 28 -3.39 3.58 -8.61
N ASP A 29 -4.61 4.00 -8.26
CA ASP A 29 -5.25 3.57 -7.02
C ASP A 29 -6.10 2.32 -7.24
N HIS A 30 -6.26 1.52 -6.18
CA HIS A 30 -7.13 0.34 -6.10
C HIS A 30 -6.72 -0.85 -6.98
N CYS A 31 -6.73 -0.72 -8.28
CA CYS A 31 -6.33 -1.72 -9.28
C CYS A 31 -6.89 -3.13 -9.03
N VAL A 32 -8.17 -3.21 -8.62
CA VAL A 32 -8.84 -4.46 -8.20
C VAL A 32 -9.03 -5.43 -9.37
N TRP A 33 -9.40 -4.90 -10.54
CA TRP A 33 -9.79 -5.68 -11.71
C TRP A 33 -8.80 -5.53 -12.85
N LEU A 34 -7.59 -6.07 -12.69
CA LEU A 34 -6.55 -6.05 -13.71
C LEU A 34 -6.47 -7.39 -14.45
N THR A 35 -6.35 -7.32 -15.77
CA THR A 35 -5.95 -8.46 -16.61
C THR A 35 -4.44 -8.66 -16.56
N ASP A 36 -3.92 -9.76 -17.14
CA ASP A 36 -2.48 -9.98 -17.30
C ASP A 36 -1.84 -8.89 -18.17
N GLU A 37 -2.54 -8.45 -19.21
CA GLU A 37 -2.09 -7.35 -20.09
C GLU A 37 -2.00 -6.05 -19.32
N ASP A 38 -3.01 -5.71 -18.51
CA ASP A 38 -3.00 -4.51 -17.67
C ASP A 38 -1.79 -4.50 -16.72
N ARG A 39 -1.51 -5.64 -16.08
CA ARG A 39 -0.36 -5.77 -15.17
C ARG A 39 0.97 -5.58 -15.92
N SER A 40 1.08 -6.15 -17.11
CA SER A 40 2.28 -5.98 -17.94
C SER A 40 2.50 -4.52 -18.31
N VAL A 41 1.45 -3.84 -18.78
CA VAL A 41 1.50 -2.42 -19.14
C VAL A 41 1.90 -1.55 -17.95
N LEU A 42 1.27 -1.74 -16.79
CA LEU A 42 1.59 -0.98 -15.58
C LEU A 42 3.03 -1.20 -15.12
N ALA A 43 3.52 -2.45 -15.17
CA ALA A 43 4.88 -2.79 -14.81
C ALA A 43 5.91 -2.17 -15.77
N GLU A 44 5.70 -2.30 -17.10
CA GLU A 44 6.58 -1.74 -18.13
C GLU A 44 6.67 -0.21 -18.04
N LYS A 45 5.57 0.46 -17.71
CA LYS A 45 5.51 1.91 -17.54
C LYS A 45 5.98 2.38 -16.15
N GLY A 46 6.33 1.48 -15.27
CA GLY A 46 6.79 1.80 -13.92
C GLY A 46 5.72 2.49 -13.05
N VAL A 47 4.44 2.19 -13.30
CA VAL A 47 3.32 2.74 -12.54
C VAL A 47 3.31 2.11 -11.15
N PHE A 48 3.22 2.95 -10.12
CA PHE A 48 2.97 2.49 -8.76
C PHE A 48 1.49 2.16 -8.58
N VAL A 49 1.19 1.19 -7.72
CA VAL A 49 -0.19 0.88 -7.36
C VAL A 49 -0.42 1.11 -5.88
N ALA A 50 -1.35 2.01 -5.54
CA ALA A 50 -1.78 2.24 -4.17
C ALA A 50 -2.93 1.29 -3.80
N CYS A 51 -2.64 0.38 -2.88
CA CYS A 51 -3.61 -0.56 -2.34
C CYS A 51 -4.42 0.12 -1.23
N CYS A 52 -5.75 0.12 -1.36
CA CYS A 52 -6.67 0.74 -0.40
C CYS A 52 -7.66 -0.33 0.12
N PRO A 53 -7.21 -1.29 0.95
CA PRO A 53 -7.99 -2.49 1.27
C PRO A 53 -9.29 -2.18 2.03
N ALA A 54 -9.28 -1.25 2.98
CA ALA A 54 -10.48 -0.86 3.72
C ALA A 54 -11.53 -0.23 2.81
N SER A 55 -11.13 0.71 1.95
CA SER A 55 -12.01 1.34 0.97
C SER A 55 -12.59 0.32 -0.01
N ASN A 56 -11.75 -0.53 -0.60
CA ASN A 56 -12.18 -1.56 -1.53
C ASN A 56 -13.22 -2.52 -0.90
N ALA A 57 -12.95 -2.96 0.33
CA ALA A 57 -13.86 -3.85 1.05
C ALA A 57 -15.17 -3.17 1.42
N LYS A 58 -15.11 -1.94 1.97
CA LYS A 58 -16.29 -1.18 2.38
C LYS A 58 -17.22 -0.88 1.22
N LEU A 59 -16.67 -0.51 0.07
CA LEU A 59 -17.44 -0.18 -1.14
C LEU A 59 -17.83 -1.40 -1.98
N GLY A 60 -17.42 -2.61 -1.57
CA GLY A 60 -17.70 -3.83 -2.31
C GLY A 60 -16.99 -3.89 -3.67
N SER A 61 -15.88 -3.17 -3.83
CA SER A 61 -15.12 -3.14 -5.09
C SER A 61 -14.38 -4.45 -5.38
N GLY A 62 -14.13 -5.25 -4.35
CA GLY A 62 -13.41 -6.52 -4.44
C GLY A 62 -12.06 -6.49 -3.73
N ILE A 63 -11.28 -7.56 -3.92
CA ILE A 63 -9.93 -7.73 -3.36
C ILE A 63 -8.94 -7.67 -4.52
N ALA A 64 -7.99 -6.73 -4.46
CA ALA A 64 -6.94 -6.62 -5.46
C ALA A 64 -5.97 -7.80 -5.36
N ASP A 65 -5.57 -8.37 -6.49
CA ASP A 65 -4.59 -9.47 -6.55
C ASP A 65 -3.16 -8.93 -6.42
N ILE A 66 -2.76 -8.70 -5.18
CA ILE A 66 -1.43 -8.16 -4.81
C ILE A 66 -0.31 -9.09 -5.29
N LYS A 67 -0.53 -10.39 -5.20
CA LYS A 67 0.45 -11.40 -5.59
C LYS A 67 0.73 -11.37 -7.09
N ALA A 68 -0.32 -11.31 -7.91
CA ALA A 68 -0.17 -11.21 -9.35
C ALA A 68 0.48 -9.87 -9.76
N MET A 69 0.11 -8.76 -9.14
CA MET A 69 0.74 -7.46 -9.38
C MET A 69 2.23 -7.48 -9.02
N LYS A 70 2.59 -8.02 -7.86
CA LYS A 70 3.98 -8.19 -7.43
C LYS A 70 4.77 -9.11 -8.39
N ALA A 71 4.18 -10.23 -8.80
CA ALA A 71 4.80 -11.16 -9.76
C ALA A 71 5.07 -10.51 -11.12
N ALA A 72 4.21 -9.56 -11.54
CA ALA A 72 4.42 -8.77 -12.74
C ALA A 72 5.48 -7.66 -12.58
N GLY A 73 5.99 -7.42 -11.37
CA GLY A 73 7.01 -6.40 -11.10
C GLY A 73 6.46 -5.02 -10.74
N ILE A 74 5.17 -4.89 -10.49
CA ILE A 74 4.56 -3.63 -10.07
C ILE A 74 5.00 -3.28 -8.65
N THR A 75 5.41 -2.02 -8.44
CA THR A 75 5.73 -1.52 -7.11
C THR A 75 4.43 -1.10 -6.40
N LEU A 76 4.15 -1.78 -5.29
CA LEU A 76 2.93 -1.58 -4.50
C LEU A 76 3.17 -0.57 -3.39
N THR A 77 2.16 0.24 -3.09
CA THR A 77 2.10 1.15 -1.95
C THR A 77 0.81 0.92 -1.17
N LEU A 78 0.68 1.55 -0.01
CA LEU A 78 -0.52 1.47 0.83
C LEU A 78 -1.14 2.86 0.96
N GLY A 79 -2.46 2.92 0.86
CA GLY A 79 -3.24 4.13 1.10
C GLY A 79 -4.51 3.84 1.89
N THR A 80 -4.96 4.82 2.67
CA THR A 80 -6.25 4.73 3.38
C THR A 80 -7.42 5.13 2.50
N ASP A 81 -7.16 5.78 1.36
CA ASP A 81 -8.18 6.50 0.59
C ASP A 81 -8.83 7.63 1.41
N GLY A 82 -9.86 8.27 0.90
CA GLY A 82 -10.56 9.35 1.59
C GLY A 82 -11.45 8.87 2.74
N VAL A 83 -11.73 9.77 3.70
CA VAL A 83 -12.60 9.45 4.85
C VAL A 83 -14.02 9.07 4.44
N ALA A 84 -14.51 9.49 3.28
CA ALA A 84 -15.83 9.10 2.79
C ALA A 84 -15.89 7.61 2.42
N SER A 85 -14.80 7.06 1.88
CA SER A 85 -14.69 5.67 1.43
C SER A 85 -14.14 4.72 2.49
N ASN A 86 -13.30 5.21 3.43
CA ASN A 86 -12.73 4.40 4.51
C ASN A 86 -13.36 4.68 5.88
N ASN A 87 -13.75 5.93 6.18
CA ASN A 87 -14.10 6.45 7.52
C ASN A 87 -12.90 6.54 8.50
N ASN A 88 -11.69 6.25 8.06
CA ASN A 88 -10.52 6.19 8.91
C ASN A 88 -9.26 6.59 8.12
N HIS A 89 -8.28 7.20 8.80
CA HIS A 89 -6.94 7.48 8.25
C HIS A 89 -5.87 6.72 9.03
N ASN A 90 -6.19 5.50 9.50
CA ASN A 90 -5.28 4.65 10.27
C ASN A 90 -4.55 3.68 9.35
N MET A 91 -3.31 3.99 8.99
CA MET A 91 -2.46 3.15 8.14
C MET A 91 -2.20 1.76 8.74
N PHE A 92 -2.17 1.60 10.08
CA PHE A 92 -2.02 0.28 10.71
C PHE A 92 -3.22 -0.62 10.42
N GLN A 93 -4.42 -0.05 10.43
CA GLN A 93 -5.63 -0.81 10.09
C GLN A 93 -5.62 -1.26 8.63
N ASP A 94 -5.24 -0.38 7.70
CA ASP A 94 -5.16 -0.75 6.29
C ASP A 94 -4.05 -1.78 6.04
N LEU A 95 -2.91 -1.68 6.73
CA LEU A 95 -1.84 -2.67 6.66
C LEU A 95 -2.29 -4.04 7.17
N TYR A 96 -2.98 -4.07 8.30
CA TYR A 96 -3.59 -5.27 8.86
C TYR A 96 -4.57 -5.92 7.88
N LEU A 97 -5.49 -5.13 7.31
CA LEU A 97 -6.48 -5.62 6.34
C LEU A 97 -5.81 -6.14 5.07
N LEU A 98 -4.79 -5.44 4.54
CA LEU A 98 -4.03 -5.90 3.39
C LEU A 98 -3.44 -7.28 3.64
N ALA A 99 -2.77 -7.45 4.79
CA ALA A 99 -2.15 -8.72 5.18
C ALA A 99 -3.18 -9.86 5.29
N LEU A 100 -4.31 -9.63 5.97
CA LEU A 100 -5.32 -10.66 6.17
C LEU A 100 -6.03 -11.05 4.87
N MET A 101 -6.42 -10.08 4.06
CA MET A 101 -7.15 -10.32 2.82
C MET A 101 -6.32 -11.14 1.83
N GLN A 102 -5.01 -10.85 1.72
CA GLN A 102 -4.13 -11.61 0.84
C GLN A 102 -3.92 -13.04 1.36
N ARG A 103 -3.68 -13.21 2.64
CA ARG A 103 -3.53 -14.55 3.25
C ARG A 103 -4.79 -15.39 3.11
N ALA A 104 -5.96 -14.80 3.31
CA ALA A 104 -7.24 -15.49 3.15
C ALA A 104 -7.53 -15.84 1.68
N GLY A 105 -7.27 -14.92 0.76
CA GLY A 105 -7.47 -15.13 -0.68
C GLY A 105 -6.55 -16.20 -1.25
N ASP A 106 -5.29 -16.23 -0.84
CA ASP A 106 -4.30 -17.22 -1.28
C ASP A 106 -4.41 -18.57 -0.55
N ALA A 107 -5.17 -18.62 0.56
CA ALA A 107 -5.12 -19.72 1.55
C ALA A 107 -3.67 -20.06 1.97
N ASN A 108 -2.82 -19.02 2.06
CA ASN A 108 -1.40 -19.13 2.35
C ASN A 108 -1.00 -18.15 3.45
N PRO A 109 -0.56 -18.61 4.64
CA PRO A 109 -0.20 -17.75 5.76
C PRO A 109 1.08 -16.92 5.53
N VAL A 110 1.84 -17.20 4.48
CA VAL A 110 3.11 -16.53 4.17
C VAL A 110 3.11 -15.88 2.78
N SER A 111 1.96 -15.48 2.26
CA SER A 111 1.85 -14.88 0.92
C SER A 111 2.64 -13.58 0.77
N LEU A 112 2.71 -12.77 1.85
CA LEU A 112 3.55 -11.58 1.96
C LEU A 112 4.28 -11.61 3.31
N SER A 113 5.59 -11.35 3.32
CA SER A 113 6.35 -11.25 4.56
C SER A 113 6.04 -9.93 5.30
N ALA A 114 6.33 -9.88 6.59
CA ALA A 114 6.13 -8.68 7.40
C ALA A 114 6.98 -7.51 6.88
N GLU A 115 8.21 -7.77 6.48
CA GLU A 115 9.13 -6.78 5.93
C GLU A 115 8.62 -6.22 4.60
N GLU A 116 8.06 -7.05 3.74
CA GLU A 116 7.43 -6.61 2.49
C GLU A 116 6.24 -5.70 2.75
N LEU A 117 5.36 -6.07 3.69
CA LEU A 117 4.21 -5.27 4.07
C LEU A 117 4.62 -3.91 4.66
N ILE A 118 5.62 -3.86 5.53
CA ILE A 118 6.18 -2.61 6.05
C ILE A 118 6.78 -1.77 4.92
N GLY A 119 7.51 -2.40 3.99
CA GLY A 119 8.05 -1.72 2.81
C GLY A 119 6.97 -1.08 1.93
N ILE A 120 5.84 -1.76 1.73
CA ILE A 120 4.66 -1.25 1.02
C ILE A 120 4.10 -0.01 1.73
N ALA A 121 4.01 -0.04 3.06
CA ALA A 121 3.45 1.05 3.86
C ALA A 121 4.42 2.23 4.09
N THR A 122 5.72 2.10 3.79
CA THR A 122 6.73 3.12 4.08
C THR A 122 7.53 3.53 2.84
N ARG A 123 8.59 2.79 2.52
CA ARG A 123 9.54 3.12 1.45
C ARG A 123 8.86 3.27 0.10
N ASN A 124 7.98 2.36 -0.26
CA ASN A 124 7.34 2.38 -1.57
C ASN A 124 6.41 3.57 -1.72
N GLY A 125 5.70 3.97 -0.64
CA GLY A 125 4.91 5.19 -0.60
C GLY A 125 5.75 6.45 -0.84
N ALA A 126 6.94 6.55 -0.25
CA ALA A 126 7.85 7.64 -0.51
C ALA A 126 8.33 7.64 -1.98
N LEU A 127 8.70 6.48 -2.51
CA LEU A 127 9.15 6.34 -3.91
C LEU A 127 8.06 6.74 -4.90
N SER A 128 6.78 6.39 -4.65
CA SER A 128 5.67 6.76 -5.53
C SER A 128 5.45 8.28 -5.62
N GLN A 129 5.92 9.03 -4.63
CA GLN A 129 5.93 10.49 -4.61
C GLN A 129 7.24 11.11 -5.12
N GLY A 130 8.13 10.31 -5.68
CA GLY A 130 9.46 10.76 -6.13
C GLY A 130 10.45 11.07 -4.99
N ARG A 131 10.12 10.72 -3.74
CA ARG A 131 10.94 10.99 -2.56
C ARG A 131 11.88 9.82 -2.28
N VAL A 132 13.05 9.85 -2.92
CA VAL A 132 14.06 8.77 -2.80
C VAL A 132 14.84 8.82 -1.49
N ASP A 133 14.75 9.91 -0.75
CA ASP A 133 15.46 10.21 0.50
C ASP A 133 14.63 9.93 1.77
N CYS A 134 13.41 9.41 1.63
CA CYS A 134 12.47 9.10 2.71
C CYS A 134 12.11 7.62 2.82
N GLY A 135 11.28 7.28 3.79
CA GLY A 135 10.64 5.97 3.94
C GLY A 135 11.59 4.86 4.42
N ARG A 136 12.77 5.22 4.93
CA ARG A 136 13.74 4.27 5.50
C ARG A 136 14.65 4.92 6.54
N MET A 137 15.07 4.16 7.52
CA MET A 137 16.07 4.58 8.49
C MET A 137 17.47 4.28 7.95
N GLN A 138 18.13 5.31 7.41
CA GLN A 138 19.48 5.22 6.86
C GLN A 138 20.20 6.55 7.05
N VAL A 139 21.51 6.51 7.29
CA VAL A 139 22.34 7.73 7.36
C VAL A 139 22.21 8.50 6.05
N GLY A 140 21.90 9.79 6.13
CA GLY A 140 21.67 10.66 4.98
C GLY A 140 20.22 10.68 4.47
N ALA A 141 19.33 9.84 4.98
CA ALA A 141 17.89 9.95 4.73
C ALA A 141 17.27 11.06 5.59
N ARG A 142 16.13 11.57 5.16
CA ARG A 142 15.33 12.49 5.98
C ARG A 142 14.83 11.80 7.24
N ALA A 143 14.78 12.55 8.32
CA ALA A 143 14.25 12.08 9.59
C ALA A 143 12.71 12.19 9.60
N ASP A 144 12.05 11.33 8.79
CA ASP A 144 10.61 11.10 8.78
C ASP A 144 10.38 9.82 9.60
N LEU A 145 9.94 9.95 10.84
CA LEU A 145 9.88 8.87 11.82
C LEU A 145 8.54 8.85 12.54
N THR A 146 8.09 7.64 12.84
CA THR A 146 6.99 7.38 13.78
C THR A 146 7.49 6.44 14.86
N MET A 147 7.30 6.79 16.14
CA MET A 147 7.65 5.98 17.29
C MET A 147 6.38 5.42 17.92
N LEU A 148 6.40 4.15 18.27
CA LEU A 148 5.28 3.47 18.91
C LEU A 148 5.67 3.02 20.31
N ASP A 149 4.72 3.15 21.25
CA ASP A 149 4.80 2.46 22.53
C ASP A 149 4.48 0.98 22.32
N ILE A 150 5.39 0.12 22.72
CA ILE A 150 5.24 -1.33 22.63
C ILE A 150 4.96 -1.99 24.00
N ASP A 151 4.93 -1.21 25.08
CA ASP A 151 4.62 -1.69 26.44
C ASP A 151 3.11 -1.64 26.71
N THR A 152 2.33 -2.15 25.75
CA THR A 152 0.88 -2.25 25.85
C THR A 152 0.44 -3.72 25.89
N PRO A 153 -0.67 -4.06 26.54
CA PRO A 153 -1.11 -5.46 26.65
C PRO A 153 -1.30 -6.18 25.32
N TRP A 154 -1.78 -5.49 24.30
CA TRP A 154 -2.01 -6.07 22.96
C TRP A 154 -0.73 -6.22 22.13
N MET A 155 0.35 -5.52 22.49
CA MET A 155 1.66 -5.68 21.84
C MET A 155 2.48 -6.82 22.46
N GLN A 156 1.99 -7.46 23.53
CA GLN A 156 2.67 -8.54 24.24
C GLN A 156 2.02 -9.90 23.98
N PRO A 157 2.80 -11.00 23.92
CA PRO A 157 4.26 -11.03 23.89
C PRO A 157 4.84 -10.63 22.53
N VAL A 158 6.02 -10.03 22.52
CA VAL A 158 6.73 -9.73 21.27
C VAL A 158 7.57 -10.96 20.88
N HIS A 159 7.12 -11.68 19.85
CA HIS A 159 7.91 -12.73 19.21
C HIS A 159 8.74 -12.18 18.05
N THR A 160 8.10 -11.38 17.20
CA THR A 160 8.73 -10.70 16.06
C THR A 160 8.14 -9.29 15.97
N MET A 161 9.00 -8.28 16.08
CA MET A 161 8.53 -6.88 16.06
C MET A 161 7.76 -6.53 14.77
N ALA A 162 8.24 -7.01 13.63
CA ALA A 162 7.60 -6.76 12.35
C ALA A 162 6.16 -7.33 12.29
N GLU A 163 5.95 -8.54 12.80
CA GLU A 163 4.61 -9.14 12.87
C GLU A 163 3.71 -8.37 13.86
N ASN A 164 4.25 -7.95 15.02
CA ASN A 164 3.49 -7.14 15.97
C ASN A 164 3.05 -5.79 15.38
N LEU A 165 3.90 -5.13 14.59
CA LEU A 165 3.53 -3.89 13.89
C LEU A 165 2.34 -4.08 12.94
N ILE A 166 2.25 -5.24 12.29
CA ILE A 166 1.18 -5.51 11.33
C ILE A 166 -0.10 -5.95 12.01
N TYR A 167 0.00 -6.85 13.01
CA TYR A 167 -1.18 -7.55 13.55
C TYR A 167 -1.68 -6.99 14.88
N SER A 168 -0.87 -6.22 15.60
CA SER A 168 -1.21 -5.72 16.92
C SER A 168 -1.19 -4.20 17.05
N ALA A 169 -0.29 -3.51 16.33
CA ALA A 169 -0.13 -2.07 16.48
C ALA A 169 -1.37 -1.28 16.01
N GLN A 170 -1.63 -0.20 16.70
CA GLN A 170 -2.75 0.71 16.45
C GLN A 170 -2.25 2.16 16.34
N GLY A 171 -3.03 3.03 15.73
CA GLY A 171 -2.71 4.45 15.67
C GLY A 171 -2.56 5.11 17.05
N SER A 172 -3.26 4.59 18.06
CA SER A 172 -3.15 5.04 19.46
C SER A 172 -1.82 4.72 20.13
N ASP A 173 -1.04 3.79 19.55
CA ASP A 173 0.27 3.42 20.10
C ASP A 173 1.37 4.40 19.66
N VAL A 174 1.04 5.33 18.75
CA VAL A 174 1.99 6.35 18.28
C VAL A 174 2.25 7.36 19.39
N VAL A 175 3.49 7.46 19.82
CA VAL A 175 3.94 8.41 20.85
C VAL A 175 4.79 9.54 20.28
N LEU A 176 5.26 9.43 19.03
CA LEU A 176 5.97 10.51 18.36
C LEU A 176 5.79 10.41 16.85
N THR A 177 5.58 11.56 16.23
CA THR A 177 5.67 11.71 14.76
C THR A 177 6.62 12.87 14.43
N MET A 178 7.60 12.58 13.59
CA MET A 178 8.61 13.54 13.14
C MET A 178 8.62 13.57 11.61
N VAL A 179 8.73 14.76 11.04
CA VAL A 179 8.87 14.99 9.60
C VAL A 179 10.05 15.94 9.37
N ASP A 180 10.99 15.50 8.56
CA ASP A 180 12.23 16.24 8.25
C ASP A 180 12.96 16.77 9.51
N GLY A 181 12.99 15.94 10.55
CA GLY A 181 13.59 16.29 11.85
C GLY A 181 12.76 17.20 12.75
N THR A 182 11.57 17.62 12.30
CA THR A 182 10.64 18.41 13.11
C THR A 182 9.61 17.51 13.78
N ILE A 183 9.53 17.54 15.11
CA ILE A 183 8.50 16.83 15.87
C ILE A 183 7.15 17.53 15.66
N LEU A 184 6.19 16.77 15.12
CA LEU A 184 4.82 17.25 14.88
C LEU A 184 3.84 16.76 15.96
N TYR A 185 4.16 15.65 16.62
CA TYR A 185 3.36 15.03 17.67
C TYR A 185 4.27 14.31 18.65
N GLU A 186 3.99 14.49 19.95
CA GLU A 186 4.66 13.83 21.09
C GLU A 186 3.71 13.73 22.28
#